data_0c5cf024140f6a8fac48d15b5d0df589
#
_entry.id   0c5cf024140f6a8fac48d15b5d0df589
#
_cell.length_a   1.000
_cell.length_b   1.000
_cell.length_c   1.000
_cell.angle_alpha   90.00
_cell.angle_beta   90.00
_cell.angle_gamma   90.00
#
_symmetry.space_group_name_H-M   'P 1'
#
loop_
_entity.id
_entity.type
_entity.pdbx_description
1 polymer ?
#
loop_
_entity_poly.entity_id
_entity_poly.type
_entity_poly.pdbx_seq_one_letter_code
_entity_poly.pdbx_strand_id
1 'polypeptide(L)'
;MNAQLASERRLDDAEMQTWLPTIRFVQLLPQVLDRTLKAETGLKHSHYAILVTLAGQGDRAIPMTELAQIAGLSRSRLSHAIDSLEDRGWVTRTSCSSDKRTLTAALTDAGRDLLRAAAPVHVAQIRELILDPLTAEEREHLGTITAKLLPGVAAAL
;
A
#
# COMPACT_ATOMS: atom_id res chain seq x y z
N MET A 1 -18.96 29.72 -16.79
CA MET A 1 -18.97 29.92 -15.32
C MET A 1 -17.90 29.12 -14.57
N ASN A 2 -17.24 28.13 -15.21
CA ASN A 2 -16.22 27.30 -14.53
C ASN A 2 -14.76 27.78 -14.62
N ALA A 3 -14.41 28.68 -15.56
CA ALA A 3 -13.03 29.15 -15.71
C ALA A 3 -12.64 30.23 -14.67
N GLN A 4 -13.59 30.97 -14.16
CA GLN A 4 -13.37 32.06 -13.17
C GLN A 4 -13.14 31.48 -11.75
N LEU A 5 -13.79 30.35 -11.39
CA LEU A 5 -13.59 29.67 -10.11
C LEU A 5 -12.25 28.94 -10.01
N ALA A 6 -11.63 28.58 -11.14
CA ALA A 6 -10.30 27.97 -11.19
C ALA A 6 -9.16 29.00 -11.01
N SER A 7 -9.42 30.28 -11.25
CA SER A 7 -8.44 31.37 -11.10
C SER A 7 -8.23 31.79 -9.63
N GLU A 8 -9.18 31.51 -8.73
CA GLU A 8 -9.18 32.01 -7.35
C GLU A 8 -8.55 31.05 -6.32
N ARG A 9 -8.10 29.85 -6.73
CA ARG A 9 -7.47 28.85 -5.86
C ARG A 9 -6.10 28.42 -6.37
N ARG A 10 -5.20 29.39 -6.49
CA ARG A 10 -3.76 29.06 -6.62
C ARG A 10 -3.19 28.80 -5.24
N LEU A 11 -2.27 27.85 -5.15
CA LEU A 11 -1.48 27.68 -3.94
C LEU A 11 -0.62 28.94 -3.73
N ASP A 12 -0.58 29.44 -2.52
CA ASP A 12 0.38 30.47 -2.12
C ASP A 12 1.80 29.89 -1.96
N ASP A 13 2.77 30.77 -1.68
CA ASP A 13 4.18 30.35 -1.57
C ASP A 13 4.42 29.36 -0.41
N ALA A 14 3.73 29.52 0.71
CA ALA A 14 3.84 28.63 1.86
C ALA A 14 3.20 27.26 1.58
N GLU A 15 2.05 27.26 0.92
CA GLU A 15 1.39 26.05 0.45
C GLU A 15 2.24 25.32 -0.58
N MET A 16 2.87 26.03 -1.52
CA MET A 16 3.79 25.44 -2.48
C MET A 16 5.05 24.87 -1.83
N GLN A 17 5.62 25.52 -0.82
CA GLN A 17 6.75 25.00 -0.05
C GLN A 17 6.39 23.70 0.68
N THR A 18 5.15 23.52 1.08
CA THR A 18 4.66 22.27 1.69
C THR A 18 4.36 21.21 0.63
N TRP A 19 3.68 21.61 -0.46
CA TRP A 19 3.20 20.67 -1.48
C TRP A 19 4.31 20.04 -2.29
N LEU A 20 5.28 20.79 -2.78
CA LEU A 20 6.31 20.26 -3.68
C LEU A 20 7.18 19.15 -3.07
N PRO A 21 7.73 19.28 -1.86
CA PRO A 21 8.46 18.19 -1.24
C PRO A 21 7.55 17.00 -0.89
N THR A 22 6.31 17.27 -0.48
CA THR A 22 5.34 16.21 -0.16
C THR A 22 5.03 15.35 -1.37
N ILE A 23 4.64 15.95 -2.51
CA ILE A 23 4.31 15.17 -3.71
C ILE A 23 5.54 14.42 -4.25
N ARG A 24 6.73 15.02 -4.18
CA ARG A 24 7.97 14.37 -4.59
C ARG A 24 8.29 13.16 -3.70
N PHE A 25 8.14 13.29 -2.39
CA PHE A 25 8.31 12.19 -1.43
C PHE A 25 7.35 11.05 -1.73
N VAL A 26 6.05 11.34 -1.90
CA VAL A 26 5.01 10.34 -2.22
C VAL A 26 5.29 9.63 -3.55
N GLN A 27 5.87 10.32 -4.54
CA GLN A 27 6.22 9.72 -5.83
C GLN A 27 7.47 8.84 -5.77
N LEU A 28 8.49 9.24 -5.02
CA LEU A 28 9.79 8.56 -4.98
C LEU A 28 9.80 7.37 -4.03
N LEU A 29 9.18 7.48 -2.86
CA LEU A 29 9.22 6.45 -1.82
C LEU A 29 8.80 5.07 -2.33
N PRO A 30 7.65 4.89 -3.02
CA PRO A 30 7.25 3.57 -3.51
C PRO A 30 8.25 2.97 -4.50
N GLN A 31 8.92 3.80 -5.30
CA GLN A 31 9.90 3.34 -6.29
C GLN A 31 11.17 2.81 -5.61
N VAL A 32 11.63 3.47 -4.55
CA VAL A 32 12.80 3.04 -3.78
C VAL A 32 12.49 1.75 -3.03
N LEU A 33 11.32 1.68 -2.35
CA LEU A 33 10.87 0.48 -1.65
C LEU A 33 10.71 -0.72 -2.61
N ASP A 34 10.16 -0.52 -3.80
CA ASP A 34 10.02 -1.57 -4.81
C ASP A 34 11.38 -2.07 -5.31
N ARG A 35 12.32 -1.16 -5.57
CA ARG A 35 13.65 -1.50 -6.09
C ARG A 35 14.40 -2.42 -5.14
N THR A 36 14.51 -2.05 -3.87
CA THR A 36 15.27 -2.81 -2.88
C THR A 36 14.60 -4.14 -2.58
N LEU A 37 13.30 -4.12 -2.32
CA LEU A 37 12.56 -5.35 -2.01
C LEU A 37 12.67 -6.35 -3.17
N LYS A 38 12.54 -5.88 -4.41
CA LYS A 38 12.67 -6.70 -5.60
C LYS A 38 14.10 -7.25 -5.79
N ALA A 39 15.13 -6.45 -5.51
CA ALA A 39 16.52 -6.89 -5.62
C ALA A 39 16.86 -7.98 -4.60
N GLU A 40 16.42 -7.82 -3.35
CA GLU A 40 16.78 -8.70 -2.23
C GLU A 40 15.89 -9.94 -2.13
N THR A 41 14.62 -9.86 -2.56
CA THR A 41 13.62 -10.92 -2.34
C THR A 41 12.90 -11.37 -3.61
N GLY A 42 13.07 -10.68 -4.73
CA GLY A 42 12.30 -10.91 -5.96
C GLY A 42 10.84 -10.43 -5.87
N LEU A 43 10.40 -9.86 -4.75
CA LEU A 43 9.03 -9.46 -4.47
C LEU A 43 8.81 -7.98 -4.78
N LYS A 44 7.79 -7.67 -5.59
CA LYS A 44 7.36 -6.28 -5.80
C LYS A 44 6.77 -5.69 -4.52
N HIS A 45 7.01 -4.41 -4.25
CA HIS A 45 6.45 -3.73 -3.07
C HIS A 45 4.91 -3.78 -3.02
N SER A 46 4.23 -3.66 -4.18
CA SER A 46 2.76 -3.81 -4.26
C SER A 46 2.28 -5.22 -3.89
N HIS A 47 3.04 -6.26 -4.25
CA HIS A 47 2.75 -7.64 -3.85
C HIS A 47 3.00 -7.85 -2.35
N TYR A 48 4.09 -7.29 -1.81
CA TYR A 48 4.37 -7.30 -0.38
C TYR A 48 3.22 -6.69 0.43
N ALA A 49 2.71 -5.52 0.02
CA ALA A 49 1.58 -4.87 0.67
C ALA A 49 0.31 -5.75 0.70
N ILE A 50 0.03 -6.47 -0.40
CA ILE A 50 -1.08 -7.44 -0.45
C ILE A 50 -0.85 -8.60 0.54
N LEU A 51 0.36 -9.18 0.56
CA LEU A 51 0.69 -10.27 1.48
C LEU A 51 0.60 -9.84 2.95
N VAL A 52 1.06 -8.62 3.29
CA VAL A 52 0.92 -8.02 4.63
C VAL A 52 -0.56 -7.86 5.00
N THR A 53 -1.37 -7.37 4.09
CA THR A 53 -2.83 -7.22 4.31
C THR A 53 -3.49 -8.56 4.60
N LEU A 54 -3.17 -9.60 3.81
CA LEU A 54 -3.68 -10.95 4.02
C LEU A 54 -3.17 -11.56 5.35
N ALA A 55 -1.89 -11.34 5.69
CA ALA A 55 -1.33 -11.84 6.95
C ALA A 55 -2.00 -11.21 8.18
N GLY A 56 -2.38 -9.93 8.10
CA GLY A 56 -3.13 -9.24 9.15
C GLY A 56 -4.52 -9.84 9.43
N GLN A 57 -5.06 -10.65 8.52
CA GLN A 57 -6.34 -11.34 8.70
C GLN A 57 -6.20 -12.73 9.36
N GLY A 58 -4.98 -13.13 9.70
CA GLY A 58 -4.70 -14.47 10.21
C GLY A 58 -4.99 -15.53 9.14
N ASP A 59 -5.81 -16.54 9.51
CA ASP A 59 -6.22 -17.62 8.59
C ASP A 59 -7.52 -17.31 7.84
N ARG A 60 -8.11 -16.13 8.06
CA ARG A 60 -9.34 -15.73 7.40
C ARG A 60 -9.07 -15.36 5.94
N ALA A 61 -9.78 -16.02 5.02
CA ALA A 61 -9.87 -15.56 3.64
C ALA A 61 -10.74 -14.29 3.56
N ILE A 62 -10.29 -13.28 2.81
CA ILE A 62 -11.02 -12.02 2.65
C ILE A 62 -11.53 -11.85 1.22
N PRO A 63 -12.72 -11.23 1.04
CA PRO A 63 -13.25 -10.94 -0.28
C PRO A 63 -12.30 -10.08 -1.11
N MET A 64 -12.18 -10.39 -2.41
CA MET A 64 -11.34 -9.62 -3.34
C MET A 64 -11.71 -8.13 -3.38
N THR A 65 -12.98 -7.78 -3.17
CA THR A 65 -13.44 -6.39 -3.11
C THR A 65 -12.93 -5.68 -1.86
N GLU A 66 -12.95 -6.33 -0.71
CA GLU A 66 -12.41 -5.83 0.55
C GLU A 66 -10.89 -5.66 0.47
N LEU A 67 -10.19 -6.67 -0.09
CA LEU A 67 -8.74 -6.62 -0.30
C LEU A 67 -8.34 -5.46 -1.22
N ALA A 68 -9.11 -5.19 -2.29
CA ALA A 68 -8.85 -4.07 -3.19
C ALA A 68 -8.95 -2.72 -2.47
N GLN A 69 -9.97 -2.54 -1.63
CA GLN A 69 -10.16 -1.33 -0.84
C GLN A 69 -9.00 -1.12 0.15
N ILE A 70 -8.65 -2.15 0.92
CA ILE A 70 -7.56 -2.05 1.91
C ILE A 70 -6.21 -1.79 1.23
N ALA A 71 -5.94 -2.46 0.11
CA ALA A 71 -4.70 -2.29 -0.64
C ALA A 71 -4.65 -0.99 -1.48
N GLY A 72 -5.73 -0.20 -1.55
CA GLY A 72 -5.80 1.01 -2.37
C GLY A 72 -5.65 0.73 -3.87
N LEU A 73 -6.13 -0.44 -4.34
CA LEU A 73 -5.99 -0.89 -5.71
C LEU A 73 -7.36 -0.94 -6.42
N SER A 74 -7.37 -0.66 -7.73
CA SER A 74 -8.52 -0.99 -8.54
C SER A 74 -8.71 -2.52 -8.59
N ARG A 75 -9.95 -2.98 -8.80
CA ARG A 75 -10.27 -4.42 -8.91
C ARG A 75 -9.42 -5.13 -9.97
N SER A 76 -9.20 -4.49 -11.12
CA SER A 76 -8.38 -5.04 -12.20
C SER A 76 -6.92 -5.18 -11.78
N ARG A 77 -6.32 -4.15 -11.17
CA ARG A 77 -4.93 -4.20 -10.67
C ARG A 77 -4.76 -5.25 -9.60
N LEU A 78 -5.71 -5.35 -8.66
CA LEU A 78 -5.67 -6.41 -7.66
C LEU A 78 -5.76 -7.79 -8.29
N SER A 79 -6.69 -8.02 -9.24
CA SER A 79 -6.84 -9.33 -9.90
C SER A 79 -5.51 -9.77 -10.54
N HIS A 80 -4.87 -8.91 -11.32
CA HIS A 80 -3.57 -9.22 -11.94
C HIS A 80 -2.46 -9.48 -10.90
N ALA A 81 -2.46 -8.73 -9.80
CA ALA A 81 -1.49 -8.97 -8.74
C ALA A 81 -1.71 -10.33 -8.05
N ILE A 82 -2.97 -10.66 -7.76
CA ILE A 82 -3.34 -11.95 -7.15
C ILE A 82 -3.07 -13.11 -8.11
N ASP A 83 -3.35 -12.97 -9.42
CA ASP A 83 -2.99 -13.99 -10.42
C ASP A 83 -1.49 -14.32 -10.34
N SER A 84 -0.64 -13.29 -10.34
CA SER A 84 0.81 -13.46 -10.21
C SER A 84 1.27 -14.06 -8.88
N LEU A 85 0.56 -13.79 -7.78
CA LEU A 85 0.87 -14.34 -6.46
C LEU A 85 0.40 -15.80 -6.33
N GLU A 86 -0.74 -16.14 -6.95
CA GLU A 86 -1.29 -17.49 -7.00
C GLU A 86 -0.45 -18.41 -7.88
N ASP A 87 0.00 -17.94 -9.06
CA ASP A 87 0.92 -18.67 -9.94
C ASP A 87 2.23 -19.07 -9.23
N ARG A 88 2.63 -18.29 -8.23
CA ARG A 88 3.80 -18.57 -7.38
C ARG A 88 3.47 -19.39 -6.13
N GLY A 89 2.21 -19.71 -5.92
CA GLY A 89 1.77 -20.49 -4.76
C GLY A 89 1.78 -19.72 -3.43
N TRP A 90 1.85 -18.39 -3.44
CA TRP A 90 1.90 -17.57 -2.22
C TRP A 90 0.53 -17.15 -1.69
N VAL A 91 -0.46 -17.16 -2.55
CA VAL A 91 -1.86 -16.86 -2.27
C VAL A 91 -2.73 -17.95 -2.90
N THR A 92 -3.86 -18.23 -2.31
CA THR A 92 -4.91 -19.06 -2.90
C THR A 92 -6.20 -18.28 -3.01
N ARG A 93 -6.95 -18.53 -4.11
CA ARG A 93 -8.32 -18.01 -4.29
C ARG A 93 -9.33 -19.13 -4.16
N THR A 94 -10.40 -18.84 -3.44
CA THR A 94 -11.53 -19.77 -3.29
C THR A 94 -12.84 -19.02 -3.47
N SER A 95 -13.86 -19.73 -3.93
CA SER A 95 -15.23 -19.20 -3.91
C SER A 95 -15.74 -19.20 -2.47
N CYS A 96 -16.44 -18.16 -2.07
CA CYS A 96 -17.09 -18.15 -0.77
C CYS A 96 -18.14 -19.26 -0.67
N SER A 97 -18.15 -19.99 0.44
CA SER A 97 -19.10 -21.09 0.64
C SER A 97 -20.58 -20.63 0.66
N SER A 98 -20.81 -19.40 1.12
CA SER A 98 -22.16 -18.80 1.22
C SER A 98 -22.59 -18.09 -0.06
N ASP A 99 -21.63 -17.65 -0.90
CA ASP A 99 -21.91 -17.01 -2.19
C ASP A 99 -20.80 -17.34 -3.20
N LYS A 100 -21.09 -18.28 -4.08
CA LYS A 100 -20.16 -18.76 -5.13
C LYS A 100 -19.72 -17.67 -6.12
N ARG A 101 -20.37 -16.49 -6.14
CA ARG A 101 -20.00 -15.35 -6.97
C ARG A 101 -18.90 -14.51 -6.34
N THR A 102 -18.72 -14.65 -5.03
CA THR A 102 -17.70 -13.90 -4.27
C THR A 102 -16.41 -14.73 -4.20
N LEU A 103 -15.37 -14.22 -4.81
CA LEU A 103 -14.01 -14.76 -4.67
C LEU A 103 -13.35 -14.17 -3.43
N THR A 104 -12.71 -15.03 -2.68
CA THR A 104 -11.87 -14.67 -1.51
C THR A 104 -10.42 -15.05 -1.77
N ALA A 105 -9.49 -14.33 -1.14
CA ALA A 105 -8.07 -14.64 -1.16
C ALA A 105 -7.55 -14.93 0.25
N ALA A 106 -6.62 -15.85 0.37
CA ALA A 106 -5.95 -16.19 1.60
C ALA A 106 -4.45 -16.42 1.37
N LEU A 107 -3.65 -16.17 2.39
CA LEU A 107 -2.22 -16.41 2.37
C LEU A 107 -1.95 -17.90 2.57
N THR A 108 -1.07 -18.47 1.75
CA THR A 108 -0.56 -19.83 1.94
C THR A 108 0.60 -19.85 2.95
N ASP A 109 1.02 -21.03 3.41
CA ASP A 109 2.21 -21.16 4.25
C ASP A 109 3.47 -20.69 3.53
N ALA A 110 3.61 -21.00 2.24
CA ALA A 110 4.71 -20.48 1.40
C ALA A 110 4.69 -18.95 1.32
N GLY A 111 3.50 -18.35 1.22
CA GLY A 111 3.34 -16.88 1.26
C GLY A 111 3.73 -16.29 2.62
N ARG A 112 3.40 -16.98 3.74
CA ARG A 112 3.82 -16.57 5.08
C ARG A 112 5.34 -16.65 5.25
N ASP A 113 5.96 -17.69 4.73
CA ASP A 113 7.42 -17.88 4.79
C ASP A 113 8.13 -16.78 3.99
N LEU A 114 7.67 -16.49 2.78
CA LEU A 114 8.18 -15.40 1.97
C LEU A 114 8.05 -14.05 2.70
N LEU A 115 6.88 -13.77 3.29
CA LEU A 115 6.65 -12.54 4.01
C LEU A 115 7.59 -12.39 5.21
N ARG A 116 7.81 -13.46 5.98
CA ARG A 116 8.77 -13.49 7.09
C ARG A 116 10.21 -13.20 6.62
N ALA A 117 10.60 -13.73 5.48
CA ALA A 117 11.92 -13.49 4.90
C ALA A 117 12.06 -12.07 4.36
N ALA A 118 11.01 -11.48 3.78
CA ALA A 118 11.02 -10.14 3.19
C ALA A 118 10.87 -9.01 4.22
N ALA A 119 10.21 -9.27 5.36
CA ALA A 119 9.91 -8.25 6.35
C ALA A 119 11.14 -7.54 6.92
N PRO A 120 12.27 -8.19 7.26
CA PRO A 120 13.46 -7.50 7.75
C PRO A 120 14.02 -6.49 6.74
N VAL A 121 14.04 -6.83 5.44
CA VAL A 121 14.50 -5.93 4.37
C VAL A 121 13.61 -4.69 4.29
N HIS A 122 12.29 -4.89 4.29
CA HIS A 122 11.34 -3.80 4.23
C HIS A 122 11.39 -2.90 5.46
N VAL A 123 11.48 -3.49 6.66
CA VAL A 123 11.58 -2.74 7.93
C VAL A 123 12.87 -1.93 7.98
N ALA A 124 14.01 -2.50 7.56
CA ALA A 124 15.27 -1.78 7.52
C ALA A 124 15.19 -0.53 6.62
N GLN A 125 14.57 -0.66 5.43
CA GLN A 125 14.35 0.48 4.54
C GLN A 125 13.44 1.56 5.14
N ILE A 126 12.32 1.17 5.76
CA ILE A 126 11.41 2.12 6.40
C ILE A 126 12.15 2.87 7.51
N ARG A 127 12.96 2.18 8.30
CA ARG A 127 13.77 2.81 9.33
C ARG A 127 14.73 3.82 8.73
N GLU A 128 15.57 3.38 7.79
CA GLU A 128 16.59 4.21 7.16
C GLU A 128 16.02 5.47 6.48
N LEU A 129 14.94 5.31 5.72
CA LEU A 129 14.40 6.37 4.87
C LEU A 129 13.38 7.28 5.56
N ILE A 130 12.72 6.79 6.62
CA ILE A 130 11.58 7.50 7.22
C ILE A 130 11.74 7.68 8.72
N LEU A 131 11.99 6.58 9.46
CA LEU A 131 11.86 6.66 10.92
C LEU A 131 13.12 7.18 11.61
N ASP A 132 14.31 6.75 11.18
CA ASP A 132 15.56 7.12 11.82
C ASP A 132 16.00 8.58 11.56
N PRO A 133 15.69 9.18 10.38
CA PRO A 133 15.92 10.62 10.16
C PRO A 133 15.05 11.55 11.03
N LEU A 134 13.97 11.05 11.62
CA LEU A 134 13.01 11.84 12.38
C LEU A 134 13.20 11.66 13.89
N THR A 135 13.01 12.74 14.64
CA THR A 135 12.86 12.70 16.10
C THR A 135 11.56 11.98 16.49
N ALA A 136 11.38 11.64 17.77
CA ALA A 136 10.14 11.02 18.25
C ALA A 136 8.92 11.92 18.02
N GLU A 137 9.06 13.22 18.25
CA GLU A 137 8.00 14.21 18.06
C GLU A 137 7.62 14.36 16.57
N GLU A 138 8.62 14.39 15.67
CA GLU A 138 8.37 14.47 14.22
C GLU A 138 7.67 13.20 13.69
N ARG A 139 7.99 12.02 14.23
CA ARG A 139 7.25 10.78 13.89
C ARG A 139 5.79 10.84 14.31
N GLU A 140 5.51 11.36 15.51
CA GLU A 140 4.14 11.54 16.00
C GLU A 140 3.38 12.53 15.12
N HIS A 141 4.00 13.66 14.77
CA HIS A 141 3.42 14.65 13.85
C HIS A 141 3.15 14.05 12.48
N LEU A 142 4.10 13.31 11.89
CA LEU A 142 3.92 12.63 10.61
C LEU A 142 2.74 11.64 10.67
N GLY A 143 2.66 10.84 11.73
CA GLY A 143 1.54 9.92 11.96
C GLY A 143 0.19 10.63 12.02
N THR A 144 0.12 11.73 12.78
CA THR A 144 -1.09 12.53 12.93
C THR A 144 -1.52 13.17 11.60
N ILE A 145 -0.56 13.75 10.86
CA ILE A 145 -0.82 14.40 9.56
C ILE A 145 -1.32 13.37 8.54
N THR A 146 -0.63 12.25 8.41
CA THR A 146 -1.01 11.20 7.45
C THR A 146 -2.36 10.57 7.78
N ALA A 147 -2.65 10.31 9.07
CA ALA A 147 -3.95 9.82 9.51
C ALA A 147 -5.09 10.79 9.19
N LYS A 148 -4.84 12.10 9.26
CA LYS A 148 -5.81 13.14 8.91
C LYS A 148 -6.08 13.22 7.40
N LEU A 149 -5.05 13.02 6.57
CA LEU A 149 -5.15 13.15 5.12
C LEU A 149 -5.70 11.88 4.43
N LEU A 150 -5.35 10.71 4.95
CA LEU A 150 -5.66 9.42 4.34
C LEU A 150 -7.15 9.19 4.01
N PRO A 151 -8.13 9.53 4.89
CA PRO A 151 -9.54 9.30 4.57
C PRO A 151 -10.02 10.07 3.33
N GLY A 152 -9.57 11.33 3.16
CA GLY A 152 -9.94 12.15 2.01
C GLY A 152 -9.38 11.61 0.69
N VAL A 153 -8.12 11.14 0.72
CA VAL A 153 -7.48 10.52 -0.44
C VAL A 153 -8.13 9.17 -0.78
N ALA A 154 -8.42 8.35 0.22
CA ALA A 154 -9.06 7.05 0.02
C ALA A 154 -10.48 7.17 -0.52
N ALA A 155 -11.24 8.18 -0.11
CA ALA A 155 -12.60 8.42 -0.60
C ALA A 155 -12.66 8.93 -2.05
N ALA A 156 -11.53 9.39 -2.61
CA ALA A 156 -11.42 9.87 -3.99
C ALA A 156 -11.02 8.77 -5.00
N LEU A 157 -10.74 7.52 -4.52
CA LEU A 157 -10.42 6.35 -5.34
C LEU A 157 -11.67 5.55 -5.71
#